data_30d5d50af42f3ce04a1d5e469b508050
#
_entry.id   30d5d50af42f3ce04a1d5e469b508050
#
_cell.length_a   1.000
_cell.length_b   1.000
_cell.length_c   1.000
_cell.angle_alpha   90.00
_cell.angle_beta   90.00
_cell.angle_gamma   90.00
#
_symmetry.space_group_name_H-M   'P 1'
#
loop_
_entity.id
_entity.type
_entity.pdbx_description
1 polymer ?
#
loop_
_entity_poly.entity_id
_entity_poly.type
_entity_poly.pdbx_seq_one_letter_code
_entity_poly.pdbx_strand_id
1 'polypeptide(L)'
;QAPTHSHKSRSKSKVSMSFGTALSLSFKNLLTKKGRTFLTSFAGSIGIIGIALILSLSNGFQAYINKVQEDTISTYPITIEDENIDMTSLMETMLGKSTNDVKHEDGRIYTSPILGDMINTMMAEVKTNSLGELKAYFESDECNIKDYVTDIQYGYDTDLNIYLADTSNGLNKVNPSTMMEDIMGVSQENAGTSSMMNAYSSSNLWTQMIDNKDLLDSQYNVIAGRWPENYNEVVLVVSKDSTITDVTQYALGLKNSSELKNIMNDLGSGKQIDSEQTSYTYDDLLGLTYKLVLSSDYYRYDETNKRWEDKSSDDEYVKTLVDNGTEIKIVGIIQPDEDAVATSITGSIGYTKALTEYVINETSKSGIVKEQLADDKTDVFTGLPFAVSEDELDNITVDDVKAYIATLPEAEQQAAQMYLGMMTDEQLVDVFKNQLQTKSGSTYKDNMVKLGYADESKPTSINIYARDFEAKDAIADIIDEYNDKATAAGKDNLTISYTDYVGLMMSSVSTIVNTISYVLIAFVSISLVVSSIMIGIITYISVLERTKEIGILRSIGASKRDVSNVFNAETMIVGLVSGSLGILITLLLDIPINIVIKHLTGISGVASLPWQ
;
A
#
# COMPACT_ATOMS: atom_id res chain seq x y z
N GLN A 1 -86.13 8.83 66.93
CA GLN A 1 -85.08 8.99 65.91
C GLN A 1 -83.93 8.03 66.22
N ALA A 2 -83.72 6.98 65.37
CA ALA A 2 -82.62 6.01 65.48
C ALA A 2 -81.47 6.45 64.57
N PRO A 3 -80.20 6.26 64.98
CA PRO A 3 -79.05 6.60 64.15
C PRO A 3 -78.77 5.46 63.18
N THR A 4 -78.70 5.77 61.89
CA THR A 4 -78.29 4.91 60.80
C THR A 4 -76.79 4.67 60.87
N HIS A 5 -76.35 3.43 61.12
CA HIS A 5 -74.97 2.97 61.00
C HIS A 5 -74.62 2.78 59.51
N SER A 6 -73.77 3.65 58.99
CA SER A 6 -73.14 3.51 57.71
C SER A 6 -72.04 2.41 57.77
N HIS A 7 -72.27 1.27 57.11
CA HIS A 7 -71.27 0.28 56.88
C HIS A 7 -70.28 0.80 55.78
N LYS A 8 -69.08 1.28 56.20
CA LYS A 8 -67.94 1.48 55.27
C LYS A 8 -67.45 0.09 54.80
N SER A 9 -67.75 -0.20 53.53
CA SER A 9 -67.18 -1.30 52.82
C SER A 9 -65.65 -1.16 52.82
N ARG A 10 -64.95 -1.96 53.57
CA ARG A 10 -63.47 -2.13 53.49
C ARG A 10 -63.14 -2.71 52.10
N SER A 11 -62.62 -1.90 51.20
CA SER A 11 -62.00 -2.35 49.99
C SER A 11 -60.91 -3.37 50.35
N LYS A 12 -61.11 -4.63 49.97
CA LYS A 12 -60.10 -5.66 50.06
C LYS A 12 -58.96 -5.26 49.15
N SER A 13 -57.84 -4.73 49.71
CA SER A 13 -56.59 -4.57 48.96
C SER A 13 -56.20 -5.98 48.43
N LYS A 14 -56.19 -6.13 47.12
CA LYS A 14 -55.66 -7.33 46.50
C LYS A 14 -54.17 -7.37 46.84
N VAL A 15 -53.78 -8.18 47.80
CA VAL A 15 -52.40 -8.47 48.13
C VAL A 15 -51.83 -9.26 46.94
N SER A 16 -51.22 -8.56 45.97
CA SER A 16 -50.49 -9.17 44.88
C SER A 16 -49.04 -9.40 45.34
N MET A 17 -48.51 -10.58 45.08
CA MET A 17 -47.12 -10.92 45.39
C MET A 17 -46.16 -10.03 44.61
N SER A 18 -45.22 -9.37 45.31
CA SER A 18 -44.23 -8.54 44.62
C SER A 18 -43.30 -9.42 43.74
N PHE A 19 -42.82 -8.88 42.60
CA PHE A 19 -41.93 -9.63 41.73
C PHE A 19 -40.65 -10.04 42.45
N GLY A 20 -40.09 -9.21 43.35
CA GLY A 20 -38.93 -9.56 44.17
C GLY A 20 -39.16 -10.75 45.09
N THR A 21 -40.41 -10.87 45.67
CA THR A 21 -40.77 -12.04 46.48
C THR A 21 -40.89 -13.32 45.62
N ALA A 22 -41.44 -13.15 44.39
CA ALA A 22 -41.51 -14.25 43.43
C ALA A 22 -40.11 -14.72 43.02
N LEU A 23 -39.18 -13.80 42.76
CA LEU A 23 -37.77 -14.09 42.41
C LEU A 23 -37.05 -14.83 43.54
N SER A 24 -37.17 -14.35 44.79
CA SER A 24 -36.54 -15.00 45.97
C SER A 24 -37.08 -16.41 46.21
N LEU A 25 -38.42 -16.59 46.05
CA LEU A 25 -39.06 -17.90 46.18
C LEU A 25 -38.59 -18.86 45.08
N SER A 26 -38.53 -18.41 43.83
CA SER A 26 -38.05 -19.18 42.67
C SER A 26 -36.62 -19.56 42.82
N PHE A 27 -35.73 -18.64 43.26
CA PHE A 27 -34.33 -18.90 43.52
C PHE A 27 -34.12 -20.01 44.59
N LYS A 28 -34.79 -19.94 45.71
CA LYS A 28 -34.75 -20.98 46.75
C LYS A 28 -35.24 -22.32 46.23
N ASN A 29 -36.27 -22.32 45.40
CA ASN A 29 -36.84 -23.54 44.83
C ASN A 29 -35.89 -24.20 43.82
N LEU A 30 -35.19 -23.42 43.01
CA LEU A 30 -34.15 -23.88 42.09
C LEU A 30 -32.95 -24.48 42.84
N LEU A 31 -32.54 -23.89 43.97
CA LEU A 31 -31.47 -24.39 44.83
C LEU A 31 -31.78 -25.74 45.51
N THR A 32 -33.06 -26.06 45.72
CA THR A 32 -33.45 -27.39 46.28
C THR A 32 -33.32 -28.52 45.23
N LYS A 33 -33.45 -28.20 43.94
CA LYS A 33 -33.35 -29.18 42.82
C LYS A 33 -32.11 -28.93 41.95
N LYS A 34 -30.90 -28.80 42.55
CA LYS A 34 -29.66 -28.38 41.92
C LYS A 34 -29.32 -29.14 40.63
N GLY A 35 -29.45 -30.47 40.61
CA GLY A 35 -29.10 -31.28 39.45
C GLY A 35 -29.97 -30.98 38.22
N ARG A 36 -31.27 -30.80 38.42
CA ARG A 36 -32.21 -30.47 37.36
C ARG A 36 -31.95 -29.06 36.83
N THR A 37 -31.80 -28.08 37.73
CA THR A 37 -31.53 -26.69 37.38
C THR A 37 -30.22 -26.59 36.57
N PHE A 38 -29.17 -27.31 36.97
CA PHE A 38 -27.91 -27.35 36.25
C PHE A 38 -28.09 -27.95 34.84
N LEU A 39 -28.77 -29.10 34.72
CA LEU A 39 -29.00 -29.73 33.41
C LEU A 39 -29.83 -28.85 32.46
N THR A 40 -30.88 -28.19 32.97
CA THR A 40 -31.70 -27.27 32.15
C THR A 40 -30.92 -26.03 31.75
N SER A 41 -30.12 -25.45 32.66
CA SER A 41 -29.28 -24.27 32.35
C SER A 41 -28.15 -24.66 31.41
N PHE A 42 -27.57 -25.81 31.54
CA PHE A 42 -26.53 -26.32 30.64
C PHE A 42 -27.10 -26.57 29.22
N ALA A 43 -28.26 -27.24 29.14
CA ALA A 43 -28.92 -27.45 27.86
C ALA A 43 -29.28 -26.11 27.16
N GLY A 44 -29.72 -25.10 27.93
CA GLY A 44 -29.97 -23.75 27.44
C GLY A 44 -28.70 -23.00 27.03
N SER A 45 -27.56 -23.27 27.70
CA SER A 45 -26.29 -22.63 27.40
C SER A 45 -25.65 -23.11 26.08
N ILE A 46 -25.95 -24.32 25.60
CA ILE A 46 -25.37 -24.86 24.35
C ILE A 46 -25.60 -23.93 23.15
N GLY A 47 -26.84 -23.44 23.02
CA GLY A 47 -27.15 -22.50 21.95
C GLY A 47 -26.43 -21.15 22.12
N ILE A 48 -26.30 -20.69 23.37
CA ILE A 48 -25.59 -19.44 23.69
C ILE A 48 -24.09 -19.59 23.45
N ILE A 49 -23.50 -20.74 23.81
CA ILE A 49 -22.09 -21.09 23.52
C ILE A 49 -21.84 -21.00 22.00
N GLY A 50 -22.72 -21.65 21.20
CA GLY A 50 -22.56 -21.61 19.74
C GLY A 50 -22.59 -20.19 19.18
N ILE A 51 -23.51 -19.37 19.66
CA ILE A 51 -23.62 -17.95 19.27
C ILE A 51 -22.39 -17.17 19.71
N ALA A 52 -21.97 -17.30 20.96
CA ALA A 52 -20.85 -16.57 21.52
C ALA A 52 -19.53 -16.95 20.85
N LEU A 53 -19.31 -18.22 20.52
CA LEU A 53 -18.14 -18.67 19.76
C LEU A 53 -18.10 -18.09 18.33
N ILE A 54 -19.26 -18.08 17.65
CA ILE A 54 -19.33 -17.49 16.31
C ILE A 54 -19.07 -15.99 16.37
N LEU A 55 -19.65 -15.29 17.34
CA LEU A 55 -19.41 -13.85 17.52
C LEU A 55 -17.96 -13.57 17.93
N SER A 56 -17.37 -14.40 18.81
CA SER A 56 -15.96 -14.30 19.21
C SER A 56 -15.04 -14.44 17.99
N LEU A 57 -15.27 -15.45 17.17
CA LEU A 57 -14.48 -15.69 15.97
C LEU A 57 -14.69 -14.59 14.92
N SER A 58 -15.94 -14.16 14.69
CA SER A 58 -16.26 -13.09 13.76
C SER A 58 -15.64 -11.75 14.17
N ASN A 59 -15.74 -11.40 15.46
CA ASN A 59 -15.15 -10.16 15.99
C ASN A 59 -13.63 -10.16 15.90
N GLY A 60 -12.99 -11.26 16.30
CA GLY A 60 -11.53 -11.36 16.22
C GLY A 60 -11.01 -11.41 14.78
N PHE A 61 -11.77 -12.04 13.87
CA PHE A 61 -11.42 -12.02 12.44
C PHE A 61 -11.56 -10.61 11.86
N GLN A 62 -12.60 -9.87 12.23
CA GLN A 62 -12.78 -8.48 11.81
C GLN A 62 -11.66 -7.58 12.36
N ALA A 63 -11.30 -7.76 13.64
CA ALA A 63 -10.18 -7.02 14.24
C ALA A 63 -8.84 -7.32 13.54
N TYR A 64 -8.60 -8.59 13.18
CA TYR A 64 -7.42 -8.99 12.42
C TYR A 64 -7.41 -8.34 11.02
N ILE A 65 -8.53 -8.36 10.33
CA ILE A 65 -8.65 -7.73 9.00
C ILE A 65 -8.44 -6.23 9.09
N ASN A 66 -9.03 -5.56 10.08
CA ASN A 66 -8.80 -4.13 10.29
C ASN A 66 -7.31 -3.83 10.53
N LYS A 67 -6.63 -4.66 11.33
CA LYS A 67 -5.18 -4.55 11.53
C LYS A 67 -4.40 -4.76 10.23
N VAL A 68 -4.73 -5.80 9.46
CA VAL A 68 -4.10 -6.04 8.14
C VAL A 68 -4.32 -4.85 7.20
N GLN A 69 -5.53 -4.30 7.20
CA GLN A 69 -5.86 -3.11 6.40
C GLN A 69 -5.03 -1.91 6.85
N GLU A 70 -4.94 -1.64 8.14
CA GLU A 70 -4.18 -0.53 8.71
C GLU A 70 -2.66 -0.67 8.41
N ASP A 71 -2.09 -1.84 8.65
CA ASP A 71 -0.69 -2.13 8.34
C ASP A 71 -0.42 -2.06 6.82
N THR A 72 -1.38 -2.50 5.99
CA THR A 72 -1.26 -2.44 4.52
C THR A 72 -1.32 -1.02 4.00
N ILE A 73 -2.23 -0.19 4.50
CA ILE A 73 -2.36 1.23 4.08
C ILE A 73 -1.11 2.03 4.43
N SER A 74 -0.53 1.78 5.61
CA SER A 74 0.73 2.44 6.01
C SER A 74 1.95 1.97 5.21
N THR A 75 1.83 0.85 4.51
CA THR A 75 2.90 0.26 3.69
C THR A 75 2.76 0.59 2.21
N TYR A 76 1.53 0.59 1.70
CA TYR A 76 1.24 0.83 0.29
C TYR A 76 0.54 2.18 0.12
N PRO A 77 1.28 3.21 -0.33
CA PRO A 77 0.73 4.55 -0.52
C PRO A 77 -0.25 4.60 -1.72
N ILE A 78 -1.05 5.63 -1.77
CA ILE A 78 -1.65 6.08 -3.02
C ILE A 78 -0.53 6.70 -3.83
N THR A 79 -0.18 6.08 -4.95
CA THR A 79 0.89 6.56 -5.83
C THR A 79 0.30 7.31 -7.02
N ILE A 80 0.79 8.52 -7.25
CA ILE A 80 0.46 9.36 -8.40
C ILE A 80 1.77 9.59 -9.14
N GLU A 81 1.85 9.11 -10.38
CA GLU A 81 3.01 9.29 -11.25
C GLU A 81 2.75 10.41 -12.27
N ASP A 82 3.81 11.01 -12.80
CA ASP A 82 3.71 12.06 -13.84
C ASP A 82 3.13 11.51 -15.15
N GLU A 83 3.37 10.22 -15.44
CA GLU A 83 2.75 9.51 -16.55
C GLU A 83 1.88 8.36 -16.00
N ASN A 84 0.57 8.42 -16.20
CA ASN A 84 -0.36 7.40 -15.75
C ASN A 84 -0.93 6.60 -16.91
N ILE A 85 -0.72 5.29 -16.86
CA ILE A 85 -1.42 4.31 -17.68
C ILE A 85 -2.64 3.85 -16.88
N ASP A 86 -3.83 3.88 -17.45
CA ASP A 86 -5.05 3.43 -16.78
C ASP A 86 -5.03 1.92 -16.53
N MET A 87 -4.28 1.54 -15.48
CA MET A 87 -4.16 0.14 -15.04
C MET A 87 -5.47 -0.43 -14.50
N THR A 88 -6.42 0.44 -14.09
CA THR A 88 -7.74 0.00 -13.63
C THR A 88 -8.52 -0.58 -14.79
N SER A 89 -8.61 0.14 -15.90
CA SER A 89 -9.24 -0.34 -17.14
C SER A 89 -8.54 -1.56 -17.70
N LEU A 90 -7.22 -1.64 -17.60
CA LEU A 90 -6.44 -2.81 -18.02
C LEU A 90 -6.78 -4.04 -17.16
N MET A 91 -6.84 -3.88 -15.85
CA MET A 91 -7.16 -4.95 -14.91
C MET A 91 -8.62 -5.42 -15.02
N GLU A 92 -9.55 -4.49 -15.20
CA GLU A 92 -10.96 -4.82 -15.46
C GLU A 92 -11.13 -5.60 -16.77
N THR A 93 -10.40 -5.20 -17.81
CA THR A 93 -10.36 -5.93 -19.09
C THR A 93 -9.79 -7.34 -18.92
N MET A 94 -8.70 -7.50 -18.16
CA MET A 94 -8.11 -8.83 -17.86
C MET A 94 -9.04 -9.71 -17.02
N LEU A 95 -9.83 -9.13 -16.12
CA LEU A 95 -10.82 -9.85 -15.30
C LEU A 95 -12.11 -10.16 -16.07
N GLY A 96 -12.19 -9.80 -17.36
CA GLY A 96 -13.35 -10.06 -18.20
C GLY A 96 -14.58 -9.21 -17.87
N LYS A 97 -14.39 -8.13 -17.10
CA LYS A 97 -15.41 -7.10 -16.88
C LYS A 97 -15.44 -6.12 -18.07
N SER A 98 -15.64 -6.64 -19.28
CA SER A 98 -15.93 -5.75 -20.41
C SER A 98 -17.26 -5.05 -20.15
N THR A 99 -17.27 -3.74 -20.29
CA THR A 99 -18.42 -2.85 -20.05
C THR A 99 -19.58 -3.04 -21.05
N ASN A 100 -19.50 -4.04 -21.91
CA ASN A 100 -20.54 -4.35 -22.87
C ASN A 100 -21.48 -5.42 -22.31
N ASP A 101 -22.56 -4.99 -21.67
CA ASP A 101 -23.75 -5.78 -21.33
C ASP A 101 -24.48 -6.21 -22.64
N VAL A 102 -23.78 -6.95 -23.49
CA VAL A 102 -24.38 -7.53 -24.69
C VAL A 102 -25.16 -8.77 -24.27
N LYS A 103 -26.48 -8.72 -24.39
CA LYS A 103 -27.33 -9.90 -24.19
C LYS A 103 -26.93 -10.98 -25.18
N HIS A 104 -26.40 -12.08 -24.68
CA HIS A 104 -26.06 -13.24 -25.47
C HIS A 104 -27.30 -14.06 -25.77
N GLU A 105 -27.48 -14.49 -27.03
CA GLU A 105 -28.53 -15.40 -27.43
C GLU A 105 -28.17 -16.85 -27.03
N ASP A 106 -29.16 -17.60 -26.55
CA ASP A 106 -28.97 -19.02 -26.21
C ASP A 106 -28.50 -19.84 -27.39
N GLY A 107 -27.53 -20.72 -27.16
CA GLY A 107 -27.01 -21.63 -28.15
C GLY A 107 -25.88 -21.10 -29.06
N ARG A 108 -25.29 -19.94 -28.73
CA ARG A 108 -24.11 -19.38 -29.40
C ARG A 108 -22.96 -19.18 -28.42
N ILE A 109 -21.73 -19.31 -28.91
CA ILE A 109 -20.50 -18.97 -28.18
C ILE A 109 -19.97 -17.66 -28.76
N TYR A 110 -19.76 -16.68 -27.91
CA TYR A 110 -19.26 -15.37 -28.30
C TYR A 110 -17.78 -15.27 -27.94
N THR A 111 -17.00 -14.58 -28.75
CA THR A 111 -15.58 -14.29 -28.45
C THR A 111 -15.50 -13.00 -27.66
N SER A 112 -14.71 -13.02 -26.62
CA SER A 112 -14.34 -11.80 -25.88
C SER A 112 -13.08 -11.19 -26.50
N PRO A 113 -13.09 -9.91 -26.94
CA PRO A 113 -11.96 -9.27 -27.61
C PRO A 113 -10.90 -8.76 -26.62
N ILE A 114 -10.62 -9.51 -25.54
CA ILE A 114 -9.73 -9.12 -24.44
C ILE A 114 -8.37 -8.60 -24.94
N LEU A 115 -7.79 -9.26 -25.96
CA LEU A 115 -6.49 -8.83 -26.50
C LEU A 115 -6.59 -7.50 -27.24
N GLY A 116 -7.67 -7.27 -28.00
CA GLY A 116 -7.92 -6.00 -28.69
C GLY A 116 -8.16 -4.86 -27.70
N ASP A 117 -8.98 -5.10 -26.69
CA ASP A 117 -9.27 -4.12 -25.65
C ASP A 117 -8.02 -3.81 -24.82
N MET A 118 -7.19 -4.80 -24.51
CA MET A 118 -5.91 -4.63 -23.82
C MET A 118 -4.93 -3.79 -24.64
N ILE A 119 -4.79 -4.06 -25.95
CA ILE A 119 -3.93 -3.27 -26.84
C ILE A 119 -4.46 -1.83 -26.95
N ASN A 120 -5.77 -1.65 -27.08
CA ASN A 120 -6.38 -0.33 -27.14
C ASN A 120 -6.18 0.45 -25.84
N THR A 121 -6.25 -0.19 -24.68
CA THR A 121 -5.99 0.44 -23.36
C THR A 121 -4.51 0.78 -23.21
N MET A 122 -3.60 -0.05 -23.68
CA MET A 122 -2.15 0.23 -23.68
C MET A 122 -1.74 1.32 -24.68
N MET A 123 -2.50 1.48 -25.75
CA MET A 123 -2.29 2.54 -26.77
C MET A 123 -3.16 3.78 -26.51
N ALA A 124 -4.06 3.74 -25.51
CA ALA A 124 -4.74 4.94 -25.05
C ALA A 124 -3.70 5.95 -24.56
N GLU A 125 -3.92 7.22 -24.86
CA GLU A 125 -3.00 8.31 -24.52
C GLU A 125 -2.54 8.20 -23.06
N VAL A 126 -1.22 8.11 -22.88
CA VAL A 126 -0.60 8.26 -21.57
C VAL A 126 -0.98 9.65 -21.05
N LYS A 127 -1.77 9.70 -19.99
CA LYS A 127 -2.13 10.96 -19.37
C LYS A 127 -0.96 11.46 -18.54
N THR A 128 -0.50 12.66 -18.84
CA THR A 128 0.51 13.34 -18.03
C THR A 128 -0.15 14.11 -16.90
N ASN A 129 0.32 13.90 -15.67
CA ASN A 129 -0.14 14.59 -14.47
C ASN A 129 0.75 15.81 -14.17
N SER A 130 0.15 16.95 -13.86
CA SER A 130 0.88 18.15 -13.41
C SER A 130 1.21 18.05 -11.91
N LEU A 131 2.17 17.19 -11.52
CA LEU A 131 2.49 16.92 -10.12
C LEU A 131 3.04 18.12 -9.36
N GLY A 132 3.70 19.07 -10.03
CA GLY A 132 4.17 20.31 -9.41
C GLY A 132 3.02 21.18 -8.89
N GLU A 133 1.95 21.32 -9.66
CA GLU A 133 0.76 22.07 -9.25
C GLU A 133 0.01 21.33 -8.12
N LEU A 134 -0.07 20.01 -8.18
CA LEU A 134 -0.65 19.20 -7.12
C LEU A 134 0.15 19.31 -5.81
N LYS A 135 1.49 19.25 -5.88
CA LYS A 135 2.36 19.46 -4.73
C LYS A 135 2.12 20.84 -4.11
N ALA A 136 2.10 21.89 -4.93
CA ALA A 136 1.83 23.25 -4.47
C ALA A 136 0.46 23.36 -3.79
N TYR A 137 -0.56 22.65 -4.29
CA TYR A 137 -1.88 22.59 -3.66
C TYR A 137 -1.82 21.86 -2.31
N PHE A 138 -1.18 20.70 -2.21
CA PHE A 138 -1.05 19.94 -0.95
C PHE A 138 -0.27 20.70 0.13
N GLU A 139 0.70 21.52 -0.26
CA GLU A 139 1.49 22.33 0.66
C GLU A 139 0.80 23.65 1.05
N SER A 140 -0.27 24.05 0.32
CA SER A 140 -1.01 25.28 0.58
C SER A 140 -1.87 25.21 1.83
N ASP A 141 -2.25 26.37 2.38
CA ASP A 141 -3.20 26.48 3.49
C ASP A 141 -4.65 26.14 3.09
N GLU A 142 -4.93 26.01 1.79
CA GLU A 142 -6.27 25.67 1.26
C GLU A 142 -6.55 24.15 1.33
N CYS A 143 -5.52 23.33 1.47
CA CYS A 143 -5.60 21.89 1.49
C CYS A 143 -5.42 21.33 2.91
N ASN A 144 -6.38 20.53 3.34
CA ASN A 144 -6.34 19.89 4.66
C ASN A 144 -5.80 18.44 4.61
N ILE A 145 -5.08 18.07 3.55
CA ILE A 145 -4.55 16.70 3.37
C ILE A 145 -3.70 16.25 4.57
N LYS A 146 -3.00 17.17 5.23
CA LYS A 146 -2.14 16.90 6.39
C LYS A 146 -2.86 16.25 7.57
N ASP A 147 -4.19 16.41 7.67
CA ASP A 147 -5.00 15.80 8.72
C ASP A 147 -5.27 14.31 8.46
N TYR A 148 -5.05 13.83 7.25
CA TYR A 148 -5.38 12.49 6.78
C TYR A 148 -4.17 11.63 6.45
N VAL A 149 -2.99 12.22 6.34
CA VAL A 149 -1.77 11.50 5.96
C VAL A 149 -0.86 11.23 7.15
N THR A 150 -0.11 10.15 7.06
CA THR A 150 1.02 9.83 7.94
C THR A 150 2.30 10.41 7.39
N ASP A 151 2.46 10.39 6.04
CA ASP A 151 3.57 10.98 5.31
C ASP A 151 3.17 11.23 3.85
N ILE A 152 3.84 12.18 3.18
CA ILE A 152 3.80 12.39 1.74
C ILE A 152 5.24 12.39 1.22
N GLN A 153 5.57 11.39 0.42
CA GLN A 153 6.88 11.31 -0.22
C GLN A 153 6.80 11.79 -1.66
N TYR A 154 7.70 12.70 -2.01
CA TYR A 154 7.89 13.16 -3.37
C TYR A 154 9.07 12.42 -3.99
N GLY A 155 8.81 11.69 -5.07
CA GLY A 155 9.83 11.02 -5.86
C GLY A 155 10.35 11.93 -6.96
N TYR A 156 11.62 11.73 -7.32
CA TYR A 156 12.31 12.49 -8.36
C TYR A 156 13.17 11.53 -9.18
N ASP A 157 13.34 11.82 -10.48
CA ASP A 157 14.22 11.06 -11.38
C ASP A 157 15.70 11.35 -11.06
N THR A 158 16.13 10.92 -9.87
CA THR A 158 17.52 11.07 -9.43
C THR A 158 18.10 9.72 -9.10
N ASP A 159 19.22 9.36 -9.74
CA ASP A 159 19.94 8.15 -9.43
C ASP A 159 20.83 8.32 -8.22
N LEU A 160 20.71 7.42 -7.25
CA LEU A 160 21.67 7.27 -6.18
C LEU A 160 22.81 6.36 -6.66
N ASN A 161 23.86 6.91 -7.24
CA ASN A 161 25.02 6.11 -7.68
C ASN A 161 25.92 5.80 -6.49
N ILE A 162 25.72 4.64 -5.88
CA ILE A 162 26.40 4.18 -4.68
C ILE A 162 27.43 3.11 -5.02
N TYR A 163 28.64 3.28 -4.55
CA TYR A 163 29.75 2.35 -4.69
C TYR A 163 30.24 1.88 -3.32
N LEU A 164 30.78 0.67 -3.27
CA LEU A 164 31.54 0.22 -2.10
C LEU A 164 32.76 1.12 -1.93
N ALA A 165 33.05 1.56 -0.70
CA ALA A 165 34.16 2.48 -0.43
C ALA A 165 35.54 1.81 -0.64
N ASP A 166 35.62 0.49 -0.45
CA ASP A 166 36.87 -0.28 -0.73
C ASP A 166 36.97 -0.60 -2.22
N THR A 167 37.81 0.14 -2.91
CA THR A 167 38.11 -0.04 -4.33
C THR A 167 39.33 -0.93 -4.60
N SER A 168 39.91 -1.61 -3.60
CA SER A 168 41.11 -2.45 -3.73
C SER A 168 40.95 -3.64 -4.68
N ASN A 169 39.70 -4.14 -4.80
CA ASN A 169 39.35 -5.26 -5.69
C ASN A 169 38.60 -4.79 -6.97
N GLY A 170 38.73 -3.51 -7.33
CA GLY A 170 38.01 -2.88 -8.43
C GLY A 170 36.82 -2.06 -7.98
N LEU A 171 36.13 -1.45 -8.95
CA LEU A 171 34.90 -0.69 -8.71
C LEU A 171 33.74 -1.67 -8.50
N ASN A 172 32.98 -1.46 -7.43
CA ASN A 172 31.76 -2.22 -7.16
C ASN A 172 30.59 -1.25 -6.94
N LYS A 173 29.76 -1.08 -7.98
CA LYS A 173 28.54 -0.27 -7.91
C LYS A 173 27.43 -1.12 -7.29
N VAL A 174 26.93 -0.69 -6.14
CA VAL A 174 25.91 -1.41 -5.39
C VAL A 174 24.50 -0.83 -5.61
N ASN A 175 24.39 0.40 -6.09
CA ASN A 175 23.14 1.06 -6.49
C ASN A 175 23.36 2.09 -7.62
N PRO A 176 22.50 2.16 -8.66
CA PRO A 176 21.56 1.11 -9.08
C PRO A 176 22.28 -0.22 -9.29
N SER A 177 21.61 -1.32 -8.94
CA SER A 177 22.21 -2.65 -9.05
C SER A 177 22.37 -3.04 -10.52
N THR A 178 23.59 -3.39 -10.93
CA THR A 178 23.88 -3.93 -12.27
C THR A 178 23.62 -5.44 -12.38
N MET A 179 23.10 -6.05 -11.31
CA MET A 179 22.93 -7.50 -11.20
C MET A 179 22.11 -8.11 -12.35
N MET A 180 21.03 -7.46 -12.77
CA MET A 180 20.20 -7.95 -13.88
C MET A 180 20.87 -7.77 -15.23
N GLU A 181 21.64 -6.69 -15.43
CA GLU A 181 22.46 -6.48 -16.62
C GLU A 181 23.55 -7.55 -16.71
N ASP A 182 24.19 -7.86 -15.60
CA ASP A 182 25.20 -8.90 -15.50
C ASP A 182 24.64 -10.30 -15.75
N ILE A 183 23.40 -10.57 -15.36
CA ILE A 183 22.72 -11.85 -15.58
C ILE A 183 22.20 -11.97 -17.01
N MET A 184 21.54 -10.95 -17.55
CA MET A 184 20.85 -11.00 -18.85
C MET A 184 21.75 -10.58 -20.03
N GLY A 185 22.85 -9.90 -19.78
CA GLY A 185 23.76 -9.39 -20.82
C GLY A 185 23.14 -8.26 -21.67
N VAL A 186 22.08 -7.63 -21.18
CA VAL A 186 21.37 -6.54 -21.87
C VAL A 186 21.57 -5.29 -21.04
N SER A 187 22.21 -4.26 -21.59
CA SER A 187 22.34 -2.97 -20.93
C SER A 187 20.99 -2.22 -20.93
N GLN A 188 20.71 -1.51 -19.86
CA GLN A 188 19.49 -0.71 -19.65
C GLN A 188 19.24 0.30 -20.77
N GLU A 189 20.30 0.83 -21.39
CA GLU A 189 20.23 1.77 -22.51
C GLU A 189 19.58 1.20 -23.79
N ASN A 190 19.55 -0.12 -23.95
CA ASN A 190 18.99 -0.79 -25.13
C ASN A 190 17.59 -1.39 -24.90
N ALA A 191 17.07 -1.30 -23.71
CA ALA A 191 15.73 -1.73 -23.34
C ALA A 191 14.69 -0.62 -23.60
N GLY A 192 14.69 -0.04 -24.79
CA GLY A 192 13.62 0.82 -25.27
C GLY A 192 12.34 0.00 -25.37
N THR A 193 11.70 -0.19 -24.31
CA THR A 193 10.30 -0.54 -24.07
C THR A 193 10.15 -1.17 -22.68
N SER A 194 9.48 -0.47 -21.90
CA SER A 194 8.59 -0.91 -20.86
C SER A 194 9.02 -0.59 -19.44
N SER A 195 8.32 0.41 -18.90
CA SER A 195 8.08 0.60 -17.46
C SER A 195 7.83 -0.73 -16.72
N MET A 196 7.34 -1.74 -17.40
CA MET A 196 7.12 -3.08 -16.84
C MET A 196 8.42 -3.85 -16.61
N MET A 197 9.44 -3.69 -17.46
CA MET A 197 10.74 -4.31 -17.30
C MET A 197 11.58 -3.56 -16.24
N ASN A 198 11.44 -2.24 -16.16
CA ASN A 198 12.02 -1.42 -15.10
C ASN A 198 11.43 -1.73 -13.72
N ALA A 199 10.13 -2.01 -13.62
CA ALA A 199 9.50 -2.43 -12.36
C ALA A 199 10.00 -3.79 -11.85
N TYR A 200 10.40 -4.70 -12.75
CA TYR A 200 10.98 -6.01 -12.39
C TYR A 200 12.51 -5.99 -12.28
N SER A 201 13.21 -5.09 -12.99
CA SER A 201 14.67 -5.01 -12.96
C SER A 201 15.22 -4.05 -11.90
N SER A 202 14.45 -3.04 -11.51
CA SER A 202 14.76 -2.21 -10.35
C SER A 202 14.20 -2.88 -9.09
N SER A 203 14.81 -3.99 -8.66
CA SER A 203 14.80 -4.28 -7.23
C SER A 203 15.56 -3.13 -6.56
N ASN A 204 14.88 -2.01 -6.32
CA ASN A 204 15.42 -0.90 -5.56
C ASN A 204 15.72 -1.40 -4.16
N LEU A 205 16.95 -1.90 -4.00
CA LEU A 205 17.42 -2.41 -2.71
C LEU A 205 17.63 -1.26 -1.73
N TRP A 206 17.80 -0.05 -2.26
CA TRP A 206 17.86 1.20 -1.52
C TRP A 206 16.51 1.91 -1.63
N THR A 207 15.81 2.04 -0.50
CA THR A 207 14.46 2.63 -0.43
C THR A 207 14.46 3.82 0.51
N GLN A 208 13.84 4.92 0.09
CA GLN A 208 13.60 6.06 0.98
C GLN A 208 12.59 5.66 2.05
N MET A 209 12.97 5.85 3.30
CA MET A 209 12.09 5.61 4.45
C MET A 209 11.03 6.71 4.56
N ILE A 210 9.89 6.36 5.10
CA ILE A 210 8.89 7.36 5.51
C ILE A 210 9.45 8.27 6.60
N ASP A 211 9.06 9.54 6.57
CA ASP A 211 9.49 10.54 7.57
C ASP A 211 8.54 10.55 8.79
N ASN A 212 8.28 9.35 9.32
CA ASN A 212 7.46 9.15 10.51
C ASN A 212 8.10 8.11 11.44
N LYS A 213 8.80 8.60 12.45
CA LYS A 213 9.53 7.77 13.39
C LYS A 213 8.61 6.85 14.22
N ASP A 214 7.44 7.32 14.62
CA ASP A 214 6.51 6.53 15.44
C ASP A 214 6.00 5.32 14.66
N LEU A 215 5.72 5.51 13.36
CA LEU A 215 5.32 4.41 12.47
C LEU A 215 6.48 3.44 12.23
N LEU A 216 7.70 3.93 11.99
CA LEU A 216 8.89 3.09 11.84
C LEU A 216 9.16 2.27 13.12
N ASP A 217 9.09 2.89 14.29
CA ASP A 217 9.28 2.22 15.58
C ASP A 217 8.17 1.18 15.88
N SER A 218 6.97 1.34 15.29
CA SER A 218 5.88 0.36 15.41
C SER A 218 6.05 -0.86 14.51
N GLN A 219 6.78 -0.69 13.40
CA GLN A 219 6.97 -1.73 12.39
C GLN A 219 8.29 -2.49 12.53
N TYR A 220 9.31 -1.86 13.15
CA TYR A 220 10.67 -2.40 13.21
C TYR A 220 11.28 -2.30 14.59
N ASN A 221 12.07 -3.29 14.92
CA ASN A 221 12.96 -3.31 16.08
C ASN A 221 14.41 -3.03 15.64
N VAL A 222 15.09 -2.09 16.28
CA VAL A 222 16.53 -1.88 16.08
C VAL A 222 17.29 -2.96 16.84
N ILE A 223 17.89 -3.91 16.14
CA ILE A 223 18.62 -5.04 16.74
C ILE A 223 20.11 -4.74 16.97
N ALA A 224 20.66 -3.77 16.23
CA ALA A 224 22.01 -3.25 16.44
C ALA A 224 22.12 -1.79 15.93
N GLY A 225 22.95 -0.99 16.58
CA GLY A 225 23.15 0.41 16.21
C GLY A 225 21.97 1.31 16.57
N ARG A 226 21.55 2.19 15.66
CA ARG A 226 20.50 3.19 15.84
C ARG A 226 19.82 3.58 14.52
N TRP A 227 18.72 4.31 14.57
CA TRP A 227 18.15 4.99 13.41
C TRP A 227 19.07 6.06 12.84
N PRO A 228 19.01 6.35 11.51
CA PRO A 228 19.76 7.45 10.89
C PRO A 228 19.34 8.81 11.46
N GLU A 229 20.32 9.68 11.68
CA GLU A 229 20.12 11.09 12.13
C GLU A 229 20.64 12.09 11.09
N ASN A 230 21.50 11.65 10.18
CA ASN A 230 22.12 12.47 9.16
C ASN A 230 21.77 11.96 7.76
N TYR A 231 21.87 12.84 6.75
CA TYR A 231 21.57 12.51 5.36
C TYR A 231 22.40 11.36 4.82
N ASN A 232 23.60 11.17 5.31
CA ASN A 232 24.57 10.16 4.84
C ASN A 232 24.57 8.89 5.71
N GLU A 233 23.53 8.66 6.46
CA GLU A 233 23.34 7.48 7.30
C GLU A 233 22.18 6.64 6.78
N VAL A 234 22.35 5.32 6.80
CA VAL A 234 21.35 4.36 6.33
C VAL A 234 21.20 3.21 7.31
N VAL A 235 20.09 2.47 7.20
CA VAL A 235 19.85 1.23 7.96
C VAL A 235 19.77 0.03 7.04
N LEU A 236 20.26 -1.10 7.54
CA LEU A 236 20.08 -2.42 6.93
C LEU A 236 18.81 -3.07 7.47
N VAL A 237 17.95 -3.55 6.58
CA VAL A 237 16.74 -4.30 6.92
C VAL A 237 17.03 -5.79 6.79
N VAL A 238 16.83 -6.54 7.87
CA VAL A 238 16.91 -8.01 7.85
C VAL A 238 15.50 -8.61 7.99
N SER A 239 15.34 -9.89 7.65
CA SER A 239 14.06 -10.60 7.81
C SER A 239 13.74 -10.87 9.29
N LYS A 240 12.50 -11.32 9.58
CA LYS A 240 12.06 -11.67 10.95
C LYS A 240 12.92 -12.73 11.63
N ASP A 241 13.61 -13.57 10.87
CA ASP A 241 14.52 -14.61 11.36
C ASP A 241 16.00 -14.21 11.26
N SER A 242 16.28 -12.89 11.19
CA SER A 242 17.64 -12.32 11.14
C SER A 242 18.47 -12.83 9.97
N THR A 243 17.85 -13.01 8.81
CA THR A 243 18.53 -13.40 7.57
C THR A 243 18.53 -12.28 6.55
N ILE A 244 19.51 -12.30 5.65
CA ILE A 244 19.56 -11.48 4.44
C ILE A 244 19.59 -12.41 3.22
N THR A 245 18.98 -11.98 2.13
CA THR A 245 18.98 -12.77 0.88
C THR A 245 20.33 -12.71 0.17
N ASP A 246 20.55 -13.62 -0.77
CA ASP A 246 21.73 -13.56 -1.63
C ASP A 246 21.77 -12.25 -2.43
N VAL A 247 20.61 -11.79 -2.91
CA VAL A 247 20.48 -10.50 -3.60
C VAL A 247 20.95 -9.34 -2.70
N THR A 248 20.56 -9.38 -1.42
CA THR A 248 21.02 -8.38 -0.44
C THR A 248 22.53 -8.41 -0.23
N GLN A 249 23.19 -9.60 -0.28
CA GLN A 249 24.66 -9.69 -0.17
C GLN A 249 25.36 -8.96 -1.33
N TYR A 250 24.83 -9.06 -2.55
CA TYR A 250 25.36 -8.30 -3.69
C TYR A 250 25.09 -6.80 -3.54
N ALA A 251 23.91 -6.43 -3.08
CA ALA A 251 23.56 -5.02 -2.83
C ALA A 251 24.37 -4.36 -1.70
N LEU A 252 24.87 -5.16 -0.76
CA LEU A 252 25.78 -4.71 0.28
C LEU A 252 27.25 -4.70 -0.18
N GLY A 253 27.55 -5.25 -1.36
CA GLY A 253 28.92 -5.42 -1.84
C GLY A 253 29.71 -6.51 -1.11
N LEU A 254 29.04 -7.36 -0.32
CA LEU A 254 29.65 -8.51 0.36
C LEU A 254 30.06 -9.62 -0.61
N LYS A 255 29.39 -9.67 -1.77
CA LYS A 255 29.72 -10.50 -2.93
C LYS A 255 29.86 -9.62 -4.16
N ASN A 256 30.77 -9.99 -5.07
CA ASN A 256 30.97 -9.24 -6.31
C ASN A 256 29.97 -9.68 -7.38
N SER A 257 29.29 -8.75 -8.03
CA SER A 257 28.33 -9.02 -9.11
C SER A 257 28.95 -9.80 -10.28
N SER A 258 30.26 -9.69 -10.51
CA SER A 258 30.97 -10.49 -11.51
C SER A 258 30.91 -12.00 -11.26
N GLU A 259 30.68 -12.45 -10.03
CA GLU A 259 30.50 -13.87 -9.69
C GLU A 259 29.17 -14.41 -10.29
N LEU A 260 28.17 -13.56 -10.46
CA LEU A 260 26.88 -13.94 -11.07
C LEU A 260 27.05 -14.40 -12.51
N LYS A 261 27.95 -13.77 -13.29
CA LYS A 261 28.29 -14.22 -14.66
C LYS A 261 28.84 -15.64 -14.67
N ASN A 262 29.69 -15.96 -13.69
CA ASN A 262 30.25 -17.29 -13.56
C ASN A 262 29.19 -18.33 -13.18
N ILE A 263 28.29 -17.96 -12.26
CA ILE A 263 27.17 -18.79 -11.84
C ILE A 263 26.23 -19.08 -13.03
N MET A 264 25.92 -18.07 -13.85
CA MET A 264 25.08 -18.25 -15.05
C MET A 264 25.75 -19.12 -16.12
N ASN A 265 27.05 -18.98 -16.32
CA ASN A 265 27.83 -19.84 -17.23
C ASN A 265 27.85 -21.29 -16.74
N ASP A 266 27.97 -21.50 -15.44
CA ASP A 266 27.96 -22.83 -14.82
C ASP A 266 26.57 -23.48 -14.93
N LEU A 267 25.50 -22.73 -14.73
CA LEU A 267 24.12 -23.15 -14.98
C LEU A 267 23.91 -23.55 -16.46
N GLY A 268 24.38 -22.71 -17.39
CA GLY A 268 24.32 -23.00 -18.83
C GLY A 268 25.09 -24.26 -19.21
N SER A 269 26.08 -24.66 -18.40
CA SER A 269 26.89 -25.87 -18.55
C SER A 269 26.31 -27.08 -17.80
N GLY A 270 25.14 -26.96 -17.15
CA GLY A 270 24.50 -28.03 -16.40
C GLY A 270 25.16 -28.39 -15.07
N LYS A 271 26.02 -27.53 -14.54
CA LYS A 271 26.57 -27.70 -13.19
C LYS A 271 25.56 -27.31 -12.13
N GLN A 272 25.51 -28.06 -11.04
CA GLN A 272 24.75 -27.70 -9.85
C GLN A 272 25.51 -26.57 -9.11
N ILE A 273 24.76 -25.57 -8.65
CA ILE A 273 25.31 -24.48 -7.85
C ILE A 273 25.19 -24.91 -6.39
N ASP A 274 26.30 -24.96 -5.68
CA ASP A 274 26.33 -25.14 -4.24
C ASP A 274 26.07 -23.78 -3.58
N SER A 275 24.95 -23.69 -2.84
CA SER A 275 24.66 -22.52 -2.01
C SER A 275 25.26 -22.72 -0.61
N GLU A 276 26.41 -22.12 -0.35
CA GLU A 276 26.97 -22.08 1.00
C GLU A 276 26.28 -20.98 1.83
N GLN A 277 25.81 -21.36 3.01
CA GLN A 277 25.27 -20.41 3.97
C GLN A 277 26.41 -19.67 4.66
N THR A 278 26.52 -18.36 4.41
CA THR A 278 27.48 -17.45 5.06
C THR A 278 26.81 -16.75 6.24
N SER A 279 27.59 -16.35 7.25
CA SER A 279 27.13 -15.55 8.38
C SER A 279 28.04 -14.35 8.61
N TYR A 280 27.48 -13.25 9.03
CA TYR A 280 28.15 -11.99 9.32
C TYR A 280 27.82 -11.54 10.74
N THR A 281 28.77 -10.92 11.42
CA THR A 281 28.50 -10.27 12.71
C THR A 281 27.84 -8.91 12.48
N TYR A 282 27.17 -8.37 13.50
CA TYR A 282 26.63 -7.02 13.42
C TYR A 282 27.73 -5.97 13.17
N ASP A 283 28.90 -6.15 13.75
CA ASP A 283 30.05 -5.25 13.56
C ASP A 283 30.57 -5.29 12.11
N ASP A 284 30.56 -6.46 11.45
CA ASP A 284 30.93 -6.57 10.03
C ASP A 284 29.99 -5.75 9.14
N LEU A 285 28.68 -5.79 9.43
CA LEU A 285 27.64 -5.10 8.66
C LEU A 285 27.60 -3.60 8.96
N LEU A 286 27.72 -3.20 10.22
CA LEU A 286 27.81 -1.79 10.64
C LEU A 286 29.15 -1.14 10.20
N GLY A 287 30.16 -1.93 9.94
CA GLY A 287 31.45 -1.47 9.43
C GLY A 287 31.45 -1.14 7.92
N LEU A 288 30.40 -1.52 7.19
CA LEU A 288 30.31 -1.24 5.75
C LEU A 288 30.16 0.26 5.50
N THR A 289 30.97 0.74 4.58
CA THR A 289 30.94 2.14 4.13
C THR A 289 30.86 2.19 2.62
N TYR A 290 30.13 3.18 2.15
CA TYR A 290 29.88 3.39 0.73
C TYR A 290 30.25 4.80 0.32
N LYS A 291 30.31 5.03 -0.98
CA LYS A 291 30.56 6.33 -1.60
C LYS A 291 29.46 6.66 -2.59
N LEU A 292 28.84 7.81 -2.40
CA LEU A 292 27.89 8.38 -3.34
C LEU A 292 28.65 9.23 -4.34
N VAL A 293 28.36 9.02 -5.63
CA VAL A 293 28.84 9.80 -6.77
C VAL A 293 27.61 10.41 -7.46
N LEU A 294 27.61 11.70 -7.71
CA LEU A 294 26.50 12.35 -8.42
C LEU A 294 26.56 12.01 -9.91
N SER A 295 25.40 11.88 -10.57
CA SER A 295 25.34 11.61 -12.02
C SER A 295 26.06 12.69 -12.82
N SER A 296 26.00 13.94 -12.38
CA SER A 296 26.73 15.05 -12.99
C SER A 296 28.25 14.98 -12.87
N ASP A 297 28.80 14.20 -11.93
CA ASP A 297 30.26 14.10 -11.71
C ASP A 297 30.95 13.20 -12.73
N TYR A 298 30.21 12.34 -13.45
CA TYR A 298 30.78 11.51 -14.52
C TYR A 298 31.24 12.31 -15.72
N TYR A 299 30.92 13.61 -15.80
CA TYR A 299 31.22 14.46 -16.93
C TYR A 299 32.36 15.40 -16.60
N ARG A 300 33.33 15.47 -17.53
CA ARG A 300 34.47 16.37 -17.44
C ARG A 300 34.43 17.37 -18.59
N TYR A 301 34.61 18.67 -18.30
CA TYR A 301 34.71 19.70 -19.31
C TYR A 301 36.02 19.59 -20.07
N ASP A 302 35.96 19.49 -21.41
CA ASP A 302 37.09 19.56 -22.30
C ASP A 302 37.30 20.98 -22.79
N GLU A 303 38.31 21.65 -22.27
CA GLU A 303 38.66 23.03 -22.65
C GLU A 303 39.04 23.18 -24.13
N THR A 304 39.53 22.10 -24.78
CA THR A 304 39.93 22.12 -26.17
C THR A 304 38.74 22.12 -27.13
N ASN A 305 37.81 21.21 -26.86
CA ASN A 305 36.60 21.02 -27.66
C ASN A 305 35.43 21.85 -27.16
N LYS A 306 35.56 22.51 -25.99
CA LYS A 306 34.52 23.31 -25.30
C LYS A 306 33.21 22.57 -25.13
N ARG A 307 33.29 21.34 -24.65
CA ARG A 307 32.14 20.47 -24.40
C ARG A 307 32.38 19.55 -23.23
N TRP A 308 31.32 18.97 -22.70
CA TRP A 308 31.38 18.00 -21.65
C TRP A 308 31.56 16.58 -22.22
N GLU A 309 32.53 15.85 -21.71
CA GLU A 309 32.81 14.46 -22.10
C GLU A 309 32.35 13.50 -21.02
N ASP A 310 31.61 12.47 -21.41
CA ASP A 310 31.21 11.36 -20.56
C ASP A 310 32.44 10.49 -20.22
N LYS A 311 32.74 10.39 -18.94
CA LYS A 311 33.82 9.58 -18.38
C LYS A 311 33.30 8.40 -17.54
N SER A 312 32.04 8.08 -17.62
CA SER A 312 31.42 6.97 -16.86
C SER A 312 32.02 5.60 -17.16
N SER A 313 32.57 5.42 -18.36
CA SER A 313 33.27 4.18 -18.78
C SER A 313 34.79 4.19 -18.52
N ASP A 314 35.36 5.26 -17.94
CA ASP A 314 36.75 5.38 -17.59
C ASP A 314 36.97 4.96 -16.12
N ASP A 315 37.35 3.72 -15.88
CA ASP A 315 37.48 3.15 -14.53
C ASP A 315 38.45 3.93 -13.63
N GLU A 316 39.52 4.52 -14.16
CA GLU A 316 40.44 5.33 -13.35
C GLU A 316 39.79 6.66 -12.93
N TYR A 317 39.02 7.27 -13.82
CA TYR A 317 38.28 8.49 -13.52
C TYR A 317 37.19 8.20 -12.49
N VAL A 318 36.36 7.17 -12.72
CA VAL A 318 35.30 6.78 -11.78
C VAL A 318 35.89 6.39 -10.42
N LYS A 319 37.02 5.69 -10.37
CA LYS A 319 37.71 5.40 -9.11
C LYS A 319 38.08 6.68 -8.36
N THR A 320 38.55 7.70 -9.06
CA THR A 320 38.85 9.00 -8.45
C THR A 320 37.61 9.67 -7.89
N LEU A 321 36.45 9.55 -8.58
CA LEU A 321 35.18 10.04 -8.09
C LEU A 321 34.74 9.30 -6.83
N VAL A 322 34.84 7.97 -6.82
CA VAL A 322 34.48 7.13 -5.67
C VAL A 322 35.37 7.47 -4.47
N ASP A 323 36.71 7.56 -4.65
CA ASP A 323 37.63 7.87 -3.56
C ASP A 323 37.31 9.24 -2.90
N ASN A 324 36.83 10.22 -3.68
CA ASN A 324 36.44 11.55 -3.22
C ASN A 324 34.93 11.71 -2.93
N GLY A 325 34.11 10.71 -3.25
CA GLY A 325 32.66 10.75 -3.11
C GLY A 325 32.19 10.89 -1.67
N THR A 326 30.93 11.29 -1.50
CA THR A 326 30.29 11.46 -0.19
C THR A 326 30.17 10.10 0.51
N GLU A 327 30.69 10.02 1.74
CA GLU A 327 30.66 8.78 2.52
C GLU A 327 29.27 8.49 3.07
N ILE A 328 28.74 7.29 2.82
CA ILE A 328 27.47 6.77 3.35
C ILE A 328 27.79 5.61 4.30
N LYS A 329 27.12 5.55 5.45
CA LYS A 329 27.36 4.55 6.51
C LYS A 329 26.10 3.82 6.91
N ILE A 330 26.20 2.52 7.13
CA ILE A 330 25.19 1.75 7.84
C ILE A 330 25.35 2.04 9.33
N VAL A 331 24.34 2.67 9.95
CA VAL A 331 24.36 3.05 11.37
C VAL A 331 23.44 2.19 12.24
N GLY A 332 22.59 1.39 11.61
CA GLY A 332 21.67 0.50 12.30
C GLY A 332 21.28 -0.71 11.48
N ILE A 333 20.95 -1.77 12.19
CA ILE A 333 20.33 -2.98 11.63
C ILE A 333 18.96 -3.09 12.27
N ILE A 334 17.92 -3.17 11.43
CA ILE A 334 16.53 -3.21 11.84
C ILE A 334 15.87 -4.50 11.36
N GLN A 335 14.91 -4.96 12.12
CA GLN A 335 14.19 -6.20 11.89
C GLN A 335 12.69 -5.92 12.02
N PRO A 336 11.81 -6.42 11.14
CA PRO A 336 10.37 -6.30 11.32
C PRO A 336 9.92 -6.81 12.68
N ASP A 337 9.01 -6.09 13.33
CA ASP A 337 8.37 -6.54 14.57
C ASP A 337 7.61 -7.84 14.34
N GLU A 338 7.52 -8.70 15.36
CA GLU A 338 6.84 -10.01 15.25
C GLU A 338 5.36 -9.85 14.89
N ASP A 339 4.72 -8.81 15.41
CA ASP A 339 3.30 -8.53 15.22
C ASP A 339 3.00 -7.64 14.00
N ALA A 340 4.01 -7.09 13.32
CA ALA A 340 3.84 -6.32 12.09
C ALA A 340 3.39 -7.24 10.94
N VAL A 341 2.26 -6.92 10.32
CA VAL A 341 1.72 -7.68 9.17
C VAL A 341 2.39 -7.25 7.87
N ALA A 342 2.68 -5.96 7.73
CA ALA A 342 3.39 -5.38 6.60
C ALA A 342 4.38 -4.31 7.11
N THR A 343 5.36 -3.97 6.28
CA THR A 343 6.43 -3.04 6.63
C THR A 343 6.67 -2.04 5.51
N SER A 344 6.92 -0.78 5.85
CA SER A 344 7.02 0.34 4.91
C SER A 344 8.31 0.38 4.09
N ILE A 345 9.38 -0.28 4.56
CA ILE A 345 10.64 -0.33 3.81
C ILE A 345 10.64 -1.61 2.97
N THR A 346 10.47 -1.47 1.67
CA THR A 346 10.40 -2.61 0.73
C THR A 346 11.77 -3.10 0.29
N GLY A 347 12.82 -2.27 0.43
CA GLY A 347 14.20 -2.60 0.09
C GLY A 347 14.98 -3.22 1.26
N SER A 348 16.24 -3.57 0.99
CA SER A 348 17.17 -4.08 2.01
C SER A 348 17.90 -2.97 2.76
N ILE A 349 17.97 -1.76 2.20
CA ILE A 349 18.64 -0.60 2.79
C ILE A 349 17.67 0.57 2.81
N GLY A 350 17.43 1.11 4.01
CA GLY A 350 16.59 2.28 4.23
C GLY A 350 17.43 3.55 4.35
N TYR A 351 17.13 4.58 3.55
CA TYR A 351 17.78 5.89 3.64
C TYR A 351 16.77 7.01 3.93
N THR A 352 17.24 8.15 4.41
CA THR A 352 16.39 9.28 4.79
C THR A 352 16.06 10.18 3.59
N LYS A 353 14.93 10.88 3.63
CA LYS A 353 14.56 11.96 2.70
C LYS A 353 15.69 12.98 2.52
N ALA A 354 16.43 13.28 3.60
CA ALA A 354 17.55 14.20 3.58
C ALA A 354 18.67 13.78 2.60
N LEU A 355 18.83 12.48 2.29
CA LEU A 355 19.78 12.03 1.26
C LEU A 355 19.30 12.43 -0.14
N THR A 356 18.02 12.26 -0.45
CA THR A 356 17.43 12.72 -1.72
C THR A 356 17.59 14.23 -1.89
N GLU A 357 17.25 15.00 -0.86
CA GLU A 357 17.42 16.46 -0.86
C GLU A 357 18.88 16.87 -1.05
N TYR A 358 19.81 16.15 -0.42
CA TYR A 358 21.25 16.38 -0.61
C TYR A 358 21.68 16.16 -2.06
N VAL A 359 21.26 15.05 -2.68
CA VAL A 359 21.60 14.74 -4.08
C VAL A 359 21.07 15.81 -5.02
N ILE A 360 19.79 16.19 -4.89
CA ILE A 360 19.17 17.24 -5.70
C ILE A 360 19.94 18.57 -5.56
N ASN A 361 20.21 18.97 -4.33
CA ASN A 361 20.90 20.21 -4.04
C ASN A 361 22.34 20.24 -4.55
N GLU A 362 23.10 19.15 -4.40
CA GLU A 362 24.49 19.13 -4.88
C GLU A 362 24.55 19.01 -6.40
N THR A 363 23.68 18.21 -7.03
CA THR A 363 23.59 18.10 -8.50
C THR A 363 23.26 19.46 -9.14
N SER A 364 22.35 20.24 -8.57
CA SER A 364 22.01 21.56 -9.07
C SER A 364 23.16 22.57 -9.03
N LYS A 365 24.19 22.33 -8.20
CA LYS A 365 25.39 23.19 -8.09
C LYS A 365 26.47 22.83 -9.11
N SER A 366 26.39 21.68 -9.77
CA SER A 366 27.40 21.24 -10.74
C SER A 366 27.49 22.18 -11.95
N GLY A 367 28.67 22.27 -12.55
CA GLY A 367 28.95 23.16 -13.67
C GLY A 367 28.11 22.80 -14.91
N ILE A 368 28.06 21.52 -15.23
CA ILE A 368 27.33 21.02 -16.41
C ILE A 368 25.82 21.27 -16.31
N VAL A 369 25.24 21.05 -15.12
CA VAL A 369 23.81 21.29 -14.87
C VAL A 369 23.47 22.79 -15.01
N LYS A 370 24.34 23.66 -14.45
CA LYS A 370 24.16 25.11 -14.58
C LYS A 370 24.23 25.58 -16.03
N GLU A 371 25.15 25.00 -16.82
CA GLU A 371 25.29 25.32 -18.24
C GLU A 371 24.03 24.86 -19.00
N GLN A 372 23.55 23.63 -18.76
CA GLN A 372 22.33 23.16 -19.42
C GLN A 372 21.07 23.93 -18.99
N LEU A 373 20.96 24.33 -17.73
CA LEU A 373 19.85 25.18 -17.24
C LEU A 373 19.87 26.59 -17.85
N ALA A 374 21.06 27.10 -18.21
CA ALA A 374 21.21 28.41 -18.84
C ALA A 374 20.86 28.38 -20.33
N ASP A 375 20.92 27.23 -20.97
CA ASP A 375 20.57 27.02 -22.39
C ASP A 375 19.72 25.77 -22.56
N ASP A 376 18.41 25.98 -22.69
CA ASP A 376 17.41 24.94 -22.92
C ASP A 376 17.28 24.47 -24.37
N LYS A 377 18.08 25.05 -25.29
CA LYS A 377 18.04 24.78 -26.71
C LYS A 377 19.24 24.02 -27.24
N THR A 378 20.36 24.04 -26.52
CA THR A 378 21.61 23.40 -26.93
C THR A 378 21.97 22.26 -25.99
N ASP A 379 22.29 21.11 -26.56
CA ASP A 379 22.78 19.96 -25.85
C ASP A 379 24.24 20.20 -25.41
N VAL A 380 24.49 20.24 -24.12
CA VAL A 380 25.84 20.45 -23.52
C VAL A 380 26.85 19.36 -23.84
N PHE A 381 26.42 18.18 -24.25
CA PHE A 381 27.30 17.06 -24.60
C PHE A 381 27.79 17.16 -26.05
N THR A 382 26.93 17.56 -26.95
CA THR A 382 27.22 17.63 -28.40
C THR A 382 27.51 19.02 -28.89
N GLY A 383 27.04 20.06 -28.20
CA GLY A 383 27.05 21.45 -28.66
C GLY A 383 26.08 21.70 -29.81
N LEU A 384 25.19 20.74 -30.08
CA LEU A 384 24.18 20.86 -31.15
C LEU A 384 22.81 21.24 -30.52
N PRO A 385 21.92 21.87 -31.28
CA PRO A 385 20.54 22.09 -30.86
C PRO A 385 19.86 20.76 -30.57
N PHE A 386 18.98 20.72 -29.56
CA PHE A 386 18.19 19.53 -29.22
C PHE A 386 17.32 19.06 -30.39
N ALA A 387 17.04 17.76 -30.42
CA ALA A 387 16.00 17.18 -31.25
C ALA A 387 14.65 17.79 -30.84
N VAL A 388 13.86 18.13 -31.81
CA VAL A 388 12.47 18.58 -31.61
C VAL A 388 11.64 17.32 -31.33
N SER A 389 10.73 17.37 -30.37
CA SER A 389 9.84 16.23 -30.06
C SER A 389 9.00 15.84 -31.29
N GLU A 390 8.57 14.60 -31.40
CA GLU A 390 7.71 14.13 -32.51
C GLU A 390 6.44 14.99 -32.64
N ASP A 391 5.82 15.39 -31.54
CA ASP A 391 4.65 16.26 -31.52
C ASP A 391 4.96 17.67 -32.05
N GLU A 392 6.12 18.23 -31.73
CA GLU A 392 6.56 19.51 -32.28
C GLU A 392 6.94 19.38 -33.75
N LEU A 393 7.56 18.25 -34.17
CA LEU A 393 7.85 17.96 -35.57
C LEU A 393 6.55 17.87 -36.40
N ASP A 394 5.50 17.24 -35.85
CA ASP A 394 4.22 17.10 -36.55
C ASP A 394 3.50 18.43 -36.73
N ASN A 395 3.70 19.37 -35.82
CA ASN A 395 3.10 20.71 -35.85
C ASN A 395 3.90 21.77 -36.63
N ILE A 396 5.09 21.43 -37.17
CA ILE A 396 5.91 22.38 -37.93
C ILE A 396 5.21 22.81 -39.21
N THR A 397 5.07 24.11 -39.36
CA THR A 397 4.48 24.75 -40.51
C THR A 397 5.54 25.39 -41.43
N VAL A 398 5.16 25.72 -42.67
CA VAL A 398 6.03 26.44 -43.60
C VAL A 398 6.46 27.81 -43.06
N ASP A 399 5.61 28.44 -42.25
CA ASP A 399 5.94 29.73 -41.65
C ASP A 399 7.01 29.60 -40.57
N ASP A 400 7.05 28.49 -39.82
CA ASP A 400 8.12 28.17 -38.87
C ASP A 400 9.46 27.96 -39.60
N VAL A 401 9.45 27.28 -40.73
CA VAL A 401 10.63 27.11 -41.59
C VAL A 401 11.16 28.44 -42.09
N LYS A 402 10.29 29.33 -42.55
CA LYS A 402 10.66 30.67 -43.00
C LYS A 402 11.20 31.53 -41.86
N ALA A 403 10.58 31.47 -40.69
CA ALA A 403 11.05 32.16 -39.49
C ALA A 403 12.47 31.70 -39.08
N TYR A 404 12.71 30.39 -39.11
CA TYR A 404 14.04 29.82 -38.82
C TYR A 404 15.09 30.29 -39.83
N ILE A 405 14.80 30.25 -41.13
CA ILE A 405 15.71 30.73 -42.18
C ILE A 405 16.07 32.21 -41.96
N ALA A 406 15.15 33.03 -41.47
CA ALA A 406 15.41 34.42 -41.16
C ALA A 406 16.39 34.64 -39.99
N THR A 407 16.62 33.63 -39.14
CA THR A 407 17.59 33.69 -38.03
C THR A 407 19.00 33.26 -38.44
N LEU A 408 19.17 32.65 -39.63
CA LEU A 408 20.46 32.19 -40.12
C LEU A 408 21.39 33.32 -40.50
N PRO A 409 22.73 33.12 -40.56
CA PRO A 409 23.68 34.07 -41.12
C PRO A 409 23.35 34.43 -42.59
N GLU A 410 23.65 35.64 -43.01
CA GLU A 410 23.24 36.19 -44.32
C GLU A 410 23.65 35.33 -45.55
N ALA A 411 24.80 34.65 -45.46
CA ALA A 411 25.26 33.73 -46.51
C ALA A 411 24.40 32.45 -46.59
N GLU A 412 23.93 31.93 -45.43
CA GLU A 412 23.08 30.75 -45.36
C GLU A 412 21.64 31.07 -45.71
N GLN A 413 21.15 32.29 -45.38
CA GLN A 413 19.83 32.76 -45.81
C GLN A 413 19.72 32.81 -47.34
N GLN A 414 20.77 33.27 -48.05
CA GLN A 414 20.78 33.30 -49.52
C GLN A 414 20.76 31.91 -50.13
N ALA A 415 21.48 30.95 -49.54
CA ALA A 415 21.46 29.55 -49.98
C ALA A 415 20.06 28.91 -49.72
N ALA A 416 19.46 29.14 -48.56
CA ALA A 416 18.15 28.64 -48.21
C ALA A 416 17.04 29.23 -49.09
N GLN A 417 17.10 30.51 -49.45
CA GLN A 417 16.15 31.15 -50.37
C GLN A 417 16.16 30.55 -51.79
N MET A 418 17.29 30.01 -52.22
CA MET A 418 17.36 29.28 -53.50
C MET A 418 16.58 27.98 -53.45
N TYR A 419 16.60 27.27 -52.30
CA TYR A 419 15.80 26.05 -52.09
C TYR A 419 14.31 26.35 -51.94
N LEU A 420 13.94 27.45 -51.28
CA LEU A 420 12.56 27.93 -51.17
C LEU A 420 11.87 28.12 -52.51
N GLY A 421 12.61 28.49 -53.55
CA GLY A 421 12.08 28.67 -54.93
C GLY A 421 11.95 27.39 -55.74
N MET A 422 12.50 26.25 -55.28
CA MET A 422 12.56 24.98 -56.02
C MET A 422 11.72 23.87 -55.41
N MET A 423 11.23 23.99 -54.16
CA MET A 423 10.48 22.98 -53.43
C MET A 423 9.04 23.40 -53.17
N THR A 424 8.14 22.43 -53.06
CA THR A 424 6.79 22.68 -52.56
C THR A 424 6.84 22.91 -51.04
N ASP A 425 5.80 23.55 -50.50
CA ASP A 425 5.68 23.82 -49.07
C ASP A 425 5.81 22.53 -48.23
N GLU A 426 5.21 21.40 -48.68
CA GLU A 426 5.33 20.09 -48.05
C GLU A 426 6.76 19.54 -48.09
N GLN A 427 7.43 19.62 -49.24
CA GLN A 427 8.82 19.16 -49.37
C GLN A 427 9.77 20.00 -48.50
N LEU A 428 9.49 21.27 -48.33
CA LEU A 428 10.28 22.16 -47.49
C LEU A 428 10.15 21.81 -46.03
N VAL A 429 8.94 21.54 -45.58
CA VAL A 429 8.68 21.05 -44.21
C VAL A 429 9.34 19.69 -43.96
N ASP A 430 9.26 18.74 -44.89
CA ASP A 430 9.89 17.43 -44.77
C ASP A 430 11.41 17.50 -44.72
N VAL A 431 12.03 18.33 -45.56
CA VAL A 431 13.50 18.54 -45.51
C VAL A 431 13.92 19.17 -44.19
N PHE A 432 13.15 20.14 -43.71
CA PHE A 432 13.41 20.80 -42.45
C PHE A 432 13.22 19.84 -41.24
N LYS A 433 12.16 19.05 -41.23
CA LYS A 433 11.96 17.97 -40.23
C LYS A 433 13.13 17.00 -40.21
N ASN A 434 13.55 16.51 -41.37
CA ASN A 434 14.71 15.63 -41.49
C ASN A 434 16.02 16.29 -41.02
N GLN A 435 16.18 17.57 -41.22
CA GLN A 435 17.36 18.31 -40.77
C GLN A 435 17.35 18.55 -39.27
N LEU A 436 16.17 18.74 -38.66
CA LEU A 436 16.01 18.81 -37.21
C LEU A 436 16.26 17.45 -36.53
N GLN A 437 15.86 16.33 -37.14
CA GLN A 437 16.15 14.99 -36.64
C GLN A 437 17.65 14.62 -36.67
N THR A 438 18.46 15.30 -37.47
CA THR A 438 19.93 15.02 -37.55
C THR A 438 20.75 15.83 -36.53
N LYS A 439 20.14 16.60 -35.63
CA LYS A 439 20.89 17.52 -34.77
C LYS A 439 21.40 16.87 -33.51
N SER A 440 20.62 16.68 -32.50
CA SER A 440 20.98 15.93 -31.32
C SER A 440 20.06 14.72 -31.22
N GLY A 441 20.57 13.55 -30.93
CA GLY A 441 19.75 12.35 -30.66
C GLY A 441 19.06 12.40 -29.29
N SER A 442 19.10 13.53 -28.57
CA SER A 442 18.63 13.70 -27.21
C SER A 442 17.69 14.91 -27.09
N THR A 443 16.80 14.89 -26.13
CA THR A 443 15.97 16.04 -25.76
C THR A 443 16.55 16.75 -24.53
N TYR A 444 16.08 17.97 -24.25
CA TYR A 444 16.44 18.67 -23.02
C TYR A 444 16.07 17.85 -21.76
N LYS A 445 14.87 17.22 -21.75
CA LYS A 445 14.42 16.35 -20.65
C LYS A 445 15.38 15.18 -20.46
N ASP A 446 15.77 14.49 -21.54
CA ASP A 446 16.70 13.36 -21.48
C ASP A 446 18.05 13.75 -20.88
N ASN A 447 18.58 14.92 -21.27
CA ASN A 447 19.83 15.42 -20.72
C ASN A 447 19.72 15.74 -19.23
N MET A 448 18.61 16.35 -18.79
CA MET A 448 18.41 16.66 -17.38
C MET A 448 18.31 15.40 -16.53
N VAL A 449 17.57 14.37 -17.00
CA VAL A 449 17.52 13.04 -16.37
C VAL A 449 18.91 12.41 -16.33
N LYS A 450 19.63 12.40 -17.44
CA LYS A 450 21.00 11.85 -17.53
C LYS A 450 21.99 12.54 -16.57
N LEU A 451 21.82 13.83 -16.34
CA LEU A 451 22.58 14.60 -15.36
C LEU A 451 22.16 14.36 -13.91
N GLY A 452 21.05 13.64 -13.69
CA GLY A 452 20.45 13.43 -12.38
C GLY A 452 19.86 14.71 -11.77
N TYR A 453 19.55 15.71 -12.60
CA TYR A 453 18.92 16.94 -12.14
C TYR A 453 17.43 16.73 -11.90
N ALA A 454 16.95 17.18 -10.77
CA ALA A 454 15.54 17.29 -10.47
C ALA A 454 15.20 18.69 -9.96
N ASP A 455 14.04 19.17 -10.39
CA ASP A 455 13.42 20.38 -9.84
C ASP A 455 12.57 19.98 -8.64
N GLU A 456 12.96 20.40 -7.46
CA GLU A 456 12.27 20.06 -6.20
C GLU A 456 10.79 20.46 -6.21
N SER A 457 10.42 21.47 -7.02
CA SER A 457 9.02 21.88 -7.19
C SER A 457 8.21 20.96 -8.13
N LYS A 458 8.86 20.06 -8.87
CA LYS A 458 8.25 19.21 -9.89
C LYS A 458 8.62 17.74 -9.67
N PRO A 459 8.01 17.07 -8.70
CA PRO A 459 8.23 15.64 -8.49
C PRO A 459 7.73 14.84 -9.70
N THR A 460 8.33 13.67 -9.94
CA THR A 460 7.89 12.68 -10.94
C THR A 460 6.91 11.67 -10.36
N SER A 461 6.87 11.56 -9.03
CA SER A 461 5.87 10.76 -8.33
C SER A 461 5.51 11.39 -6.98
N ILE A 462 4.28 11.14 -6.52
CA ILE A 462 3.80 11.50 -5.19
C ILE A 462 3.23 10.25 -4.54
N ASN A 463 3.84 9.81 -3.45
CA ASN A 463 3.38 8.69 -2.64
C ASN A 463 2.73 9.21 -1.37
N ILE A 464 1.41 9.00 -1.24
CA ILE A 464 0.60 9.51 -0.13
C ILE A 464 0.27 8.35 0.80
N TYR A 465 0.82 8.38 2.01
CA TYR A 465 0.58 7.39 3.05
C TYR A 465 -0.60 7.84 3.91
N ALA A 466 -1.75 7.21 3.73
CA ALA A 466 -2.93 7.51 4.52
C ALA A 466 -2.77 7.02 5.97
N ARG A 467 -3.35 7.75 6.94
CA ARG A 467 -3.30 7.38 8.34
C ARG A 467 -4.14 6.13 8.64
N ASP A 468 -5.29 5.99 8.00
CA ASP A 468 -6.24 4.90 8.13
C ASP A 468 -7.12 4.80 6.87
N PHE A 469 -8.07 3.86 6.88
CA PHE A 469 -8.92 3.61 5.71
C PHE A 469 -9.92 4.75 5.43
N GLU A 470 -10.43 5.41 6.49
CA GLU A 470 -11.33 6.57 6.34
C GLU A 470 -10.55 7.78 5.78
N ALA A 471 -9.31 7.95 6.24
CA ALA A 471 -8.42 8.97 5.74
C ALA A 471 -8.07 8.78 4.26
N LYS A 472 -7.94 7.52 3.80
CA LYS A 472 -7.70 7.22 2.40
C LYS A 472 -8.86 7.68 1.50
N ASP A 473 -10.09 7.41 1.90
CA ASP A 473 -11.28 7.88 1.16
C ASP A 473 -11.33 9.42 1.15
N ALA A 474 -11.00 10.07 2.28
CA ALA A 474 -10.92 11.52 2.36
C ALA A 474 -9.81 12.11 1.46
N ILE A 475 -8.68 11.41 1.29
CA ILE A 475 -7.61 11.83 0.35
C ILE A 475 -8.12 11.73 -1.09
N ALA A 476 -8.86 10.67 -1.44
CA ALA A 476 -9.48 10.54 -2.76
C ALA A 476 -10.44 11.70 -3.03
N ASP A 477 -11.31 12.05 -2.07
CA ASP A 477 -12.22 13.19 -2.17
C ASP A 477 -11.47 14.52 -2.34
N ILE A 478 -10.31 14.72 -1.69
CA ILE A 478 -9.48 15.91 -1.86
C ILE A 478 -8.91 16.01 -3.28
N ILE A 479 -8.47 14.90 -3.86
CA ILE A 479 -7.97 14.85 -5.24
C ILE A 479 -9.12 15.11 -6.22
N ASP A 480 -10.30 14.55 -5.99
CA ASP A 480 -11.48 14.78 -6.80
C ASP A 480 -11.91 16.25 -6.74
N GLU A 481 -11.89 16.87 -5.56
CA GLU A 481 -12.17 18.31 -5.40
C GLU A 481 -11.14 19.19 -6.16
N TYR A 482 -9.86 18.81 -6.16
CA TYR A 482 -8.83 19.46 -6.94
C TYR A 482 -9.13 19.37 -8.46
N ASN A 483 -9.51 18.19 -8.94
CA ASN A 483 -9.88 17.94 -10.32
C ASN A 483 -11.11 18.75 -10.74
N ASP A 484 -12.13 18.80 -9.89
CA ASP A 484 -13.34 19.60 -10.13
C ASP A 484 -13.02 21.10 -10.23
N LYS A 485 -12.14 21.61 -9.35
CA LYS A 485 -11.68 23.01 -9.39
C LYS A 485 -10.89 23.29 -10.67
N ALA A 486 -10.00 22.38 -11.09
CA ALA A 486 -9.23 22.51 -12.32
C ALA A 486 -10.15 22.57 -13.55
N THR A 487 -11.10 21.65 -13.66
CA THR A 487 -12.10 21.57 -14.72
C THR A 487 -12.99 22.81 -14.75
N ALA A 488 -13.50 23.26 -13.60
CA ALA A 488 -14.31 24.48 -13.48
C ALA A 488 -13.54 25.75 -13.91
N ALA A 489 -12.21 25.74 -13.75
CA ALA A 489 -11.34 26.82 -14.22
C ALA A 489 -10.94 26.71 -15.70
N GLY A 490 -11.40 25.68 -16.43
CA GLY A 490 -11.02 25.40 -17.82
C GLY A 490 -9.56 24.95 -17.97
N LYS A 491 -8.98 24.35 -16.93
CA LYS A 491 -7.60 23.86 -16.89
C LYS A 491 -7.58 22.33 -16.82
N ASP A 492 -8.20 21.67 -17.78
CA ASP A 492 -8.31 20.20 -17.82
C ASP A 492 -6.94 19.50 -17.86
N ASN A 493 -5.89 20.18 -18.35
CA ASN A 493 -4.51 19.69 -18.33
C ASN A 493 -3.89 19.61 -16.93
N LEU A 494 -4.55 20.14 -15.90
CA LEU A 494 -4.11 20.02 -14.50
C LEU A 494 -4.84 18.91 -13.74
N THR A 495 -5.81 18.24 -14.37
CA THR A 495 -6.51 17.13 -13.72
C THR A 495 -5.56 15.96 -13.48
N ILE A 496 -5.67 15.37 -12.30
CA ILE A 496 -4.84 14.25 -11.83
C ILE A 496 -5.56 12.93 -12.06
N SER A 497 -4.86 11.99 -12.65
CA SER A 497 -5.30 10.60 -12.81
C SER A 497 -4.35 9.67 -12.03
N TYR A 498 -4.88 8.77 -11.24
CA TYR A 498 -4.09 7.80 -10.47
C TYR A 498 -4.82 6.48 -10.34
N THR A 499 -4.09 5.42 -9.98
CA THR A 499 -4.66 4.11 -9.74
C THR A 499 -4.52 3.74 -8.27
N ASP A 500 -5.67 3.48 -7.62
CA ASP A 500 -5.73 3.02 -6.25
C ASP A 500 -5.69 1.48 -6.18
N TYR A 501 -4.50 0.90 -6.24
CA TYR A 501 -4.32 -0.55 -6.15
C TYR A 501 -4.83 -1.16 -4.84
N VAL A 502 -4.58 -0.45 -3.73
CA VAL A 502 -4.97 -0.92 -2.39
C VAL A 502 -6.49 -0.93 -2.24
N GLY A 503 -7.16 0.14 -2.72
CA GLY A 503 -8.63 0.21 -2.72
C GLY A 503 -9.27 -0.91 -3.52
N LEU A 504 -8.75 -1.20 -4.70
CA LEU A 504 -9.24 -2.30 -5.57
C LEU A 504 -9.08 -3.67 -4.89
N MET A 505 -7.92 -3.94 -4.31
CA MET A 505 -7.69 -5.21 -3.59
C MET A 505 -8.57 -5.32 -2.34
N MET A 506 -8.66 -4.24 -1.54
CA MET A 506 -9.38 -4.23 -0.27
C MET A 506 -10.90 -4.27 -0.45
N SER A 507 -11.45 -3.69 -1.51
CA SER A 507 -12.88 -3.80 -1.83
C SER A 507 -13.29 -5.26 -2.04
N SER A 508 -12.46 -6.05 -2.70
CA SER A 508 -12.67 -7.48 -2.90
C SER A 508 -12.60 -8.26 -1.59
N VAL A 509 -11.59 -7.98 -0.75
CA VAL A 509 -11.44 -8.61 0.57
C VAL A 509 -12.62 -8.25 1.47
N SER A 510 -13.02 -6.99 1.54
CA SER A 510 -14.17 -6.51 2.34
C SER A 510 -15.48 -7.19 1.90
N THR A 511 -15.69 -7.39 0.61
CA THR A 511 -16.87 -8.10 0.08
C THR A 511 -16.91 -9.55 0.54
N ILE A 512 -15.77 -10.26 0.50
CA ILE A 512 -15.66 -11.65 0.98
C ILE A 512 -15.95 -11.71 2.47
N VAL A 513 -15.36 -10.83 3.27
CA VAL A 513 -15.53 -10.78 4.72
C VAL A 513 -16.96 -10.48 5.12
N ASN A 514 -17.58 -9.49 4.49
CA ASN A 514 -18.98 -9.17 4.72
C ASN A 514 -19.89 -10.36 4.37
N THR A 515 -19.63 -11.05 3.27
CA THR A 515 -20.38 -12.24 2.87
C THR A 515 -20.27 -13.36 3.92
N ILE A 516 -19.05 -13.65 4.40
CA ILE A 516 -18.82 -14.63 5.47
C ILE A 516 -19.54 -14.20 6.74
N SER A 517 -19.46 -12.93 7.12
CA SER A 517 -20.15 -12.39 8.31
C SER A 517 -21.66 -12.55 8.21
N TYR A 518 -22.27 -12.25 7.07
CA TYR A 518 -23.72 -12.45 6.86
C TYR A 518 -24.12 -13.93 6.97
N VAL A 519 -23.33 -14.84 6.42
CA VAL A 519 -23.56 -16.29 6.55
C VAL A 519 -23.47 -16.72 8.02
N LEU A 520 -22.48 -16.26 8.75
CA LEU A 520 -22.33 -16.56 10.19
C LEU A 520 -23.49 -15.98 11.00
N ILE A 521 -23.94 -14.76 10.73
CA ILE A 521 -25.11 -14.14 11.37
C ILE A 521 -26.38 -14.98 11.11
N ALA A 522 -26.55 -15.49 9.89
CA ALA A 522 -27.69 -16.36 9.57
C ALA A 522 -27.67 -17.66 10.41
N PHE A 523 -26.52 -18.33 10.56
CA PHE A 523 -26.36 -19.50 11.42
C PHE A 523 -26.63 -19.19 12.89
N VAL A 524 -26.14 -18.05 13.39
CA VAL A 524 -26.43 -17.54 14.74
C VAL A 524 -27.94 -17.39 14.94
N SER A 525 -28.64 -16.76 13.99
CA SER A 525 -30.08 -16.55 14.07
C SER A 525 -30.86 -17.85 14.16
N ILE A 526 -30.49 -18.85 13.37
CA ILE A 526 -31.12 -20.20 13.42
C ILE A 526 -30.85 -20.85 14.78
N SER A 527 -29.62 -20.79 15.30
CA SER A 527 -29.24 -21.35 16.60
C SER A 527 -30.04 -20.70 17.74
N LEU A 528 -30.28 -19.39 17.66
CA LEU A 528 -31.05 -18.62 18.64
C LEU A 528 -32.52 -19.06 18.66
N VAL A 529 -33.13 -19.28 17.49
CA VAL A 529 -34.49 -19.82 17.36
C VAL A 529 -34.58 -21.21 17.97
N VAL A 530 -33.66 -22.11 17.67
CA VAL A 530 -33.64 -23.48 18.21
C VAL A 530 -33.49 -23.46 19.74
N SER A 531 -32.59 -22.63 20.28
CA SER A 531 -32.41 -22.47 21.72
C SER A 531 -33.67 -21.94 22.42
N SER A 532 -34.33 -20.95 21.80
CA SER A 532 -35.60 -20.39 22.34
C SER A 532 -36.68 -21.45 22.40
N ILE A 533 -36.83 -22.27 21.35
CA ILE A 533 -37.80 -23.37 21.32
C ILE A 533 -37.46 -24.39 22.40
N MET A 534 -36.18 -24.76 22.56
CA MET A 534 -35.72 -25.71 23.56
C MET A 534 -36.04 -25.26 24.99
N ILE A 535 -35.72 -23.99 25.30
CA ILE A 535 -36.04 -23.39 26.61
C ILE A 535 -37.56 -23.39 26.81
N GLY A 536 -38.35 -23.07 25.78
CA GLY A 536 -39.83 -23.11 25.84
C GLY A 536 -40.37 -24.50 26.16
N ILE A 537 -39.87 -25.54 25.51
CA ILE A 537 -40.26 -26.94 25.77
C ILE A 537 -39.91 -27.37 27.18
N ILE A 538 -38.66 -27.10 27.66
CA ILE A 538 -38.20 -27.46 28.98
C ILE A 538 -39.06 -26.78 30.07
N THR A 539 -39.39 -25.47 29.86
CA THR A 539 -40.24 -24.71 30.75
C THR A 539 -41.66 -25.29 30.81
N TYR A 540 -42.21 -25.64 29.63
CA TYR A 540 -43.53 -26.28 29.54
C TYR A 540 -43.60 -27.59 30.30
N ILE A 541 -42.62 -28.48 30.13
CA ILE A 541 -42.55 -29.76 30.89
C ILE A 541 -42.40 -29.51 32.39
N SER A 542 -41.58 -28.51 32.79
CA SER A 542 -41.40 -28.14 34.19
C SER A 542 -42.70 -27.68 34.86
N VAL A 543 -43.52 -26.93 34.14
CA VAL A 543 -44.84 -26.48 34.61
C VAL A 543 -45.80 -27.67 34.77
N LEU A 544 -45.85 -28.60 33.82
CA LEU A 544 -46.71 -29.76 33.86
C LEU A 544 -46.38 -30.67 35.08
N GLU A 545 -45.12 -30.90 35.38
CA GLU A 545 -44.68 -31.71 36.51
C GLU A 545 -45.07 -31.09 37.89
N ARG A 546 -45.24 -29.76 37.95
CA ARG A 546 -45.57 -29.01 39.15
C ARG A 546 -47.06 -28.67 39.28
N THR A 547 -47.95 -29.34 38.54
CA THR A 547 -49.39 -29.08 38.56
C THR A 547 -49.98 -29.21 39.97
N LYS A 548 -49.45 -30.15 40.81
CA LYS A 548 -49.88 -30.27 42.22
C LYS A 548 -49.47 -29.06 43.07
N GLU A 549 -48.22 -28.57 42.92
CA GLU A 549 -47.74 -27.37 43.62
C GLU A 549 -48.58 -26.12 43.26
N ILE A 550 -48.92 -25.98 41.97
CA ILE A 550 -49.80 -24.93 41.46
C ILE A 550 -51.20 -25.03 42.09
N GLY A 551 -51.72 -26.27 42.21
CA GLY A 551 -53.00 -26.53 42.85
C GLY A 551 -53.02 -26.08 44.31
N ILE A 552 -51.96 -26.41 45.09
CA ILE A 552 -51.78 -26.00 46.47
C ILE A 552 -51.71 -24.47 46.60
N LEU A 553 -50.89 -23.80 45.79
CA LEU A 553 -50.78 -22.34 45.81
C LEU A 553 -52.13 -21.66 45.53
N ARG A 554 -52.90 -22.17 44.59
CA ARG A 554 -54.22 -21.67 44.28
C ARG A 554 -55.25 -21.95 45.36
N SER A 555 -55.18 -23.09 46.06
CA SER A 555 -56.09 -23.41 47.19
C SER A 555 -55.84 -22.52 48.41
N ILE A 556 -54.63 -22.01 48.60
CA ILE A 556 -54.24 -21.03 49.64
C ILE A 556 -54.63 -19.60 49.25
N GLY A 557 -55.13 -19.37 48.02
CA GLY A 557 -55.66 -18.07 47.58
C GLY A 557 -54.74 -17.28 46.62
N ALA A 558 -53.67 -17.85 46.11
CA ALA A 558 -52.81 -17.18 45.11
C ALA A 558 -53.60 -16.93 43.80
N SER A 559 -53.47 -15.72 43.25
CA SER A 559 -54.04 -15.35 41.96
C SER A 559 -53.32 -16.04 40.79
N LYS A 560 -54.00 -16.15 39.63
CA LYS A 560 -53.34 -16.68 38.40
C LYS A 560 -52.06 -15.88 38.04
N ARG A 561 -52.08 -14.59 38.33
CA ARG A 561 -50.97 -13.67 38.03
C ARG A 561 -49.78 -13.92 38.97
N ASP A 562 -50.02 -14.21 40.22
CA ASP A 562 -48.97 -14.53 41.21
C ASP A 562 -48.27 -15.82 40.84
N VAL A 563 -49.04 -16.85 40.46
CA VAL A 563 -48.46 -18.13 39.97
C VAL A 563 -47.62 -17.90 38.70
N SER A 564 -48.17 -17.13 37.74
CA SER A 564 -47.43 -16.78 36.51
C SER A 564 -46.12 -16.04 36.83
N ASN A 565 -46.14 -15.10 37.78
CA ASN A 565 -44.91 -14.36 38.16
C ASN A 565 -43.83 -15.26 38.75
N VAL A 566 -44.20 -16.30 39.51
CA VAL A 566 -43.22 -17.28 40.05
C VAL A 566 -42.54 -18.07 38.91
N PHE A 567 -43.32 -18.54 37.92
CA PHE A 567 -42.73 -19.30 36.81
C PHE A 567 -41.92 -18.40 35.86
N ASN A 568 -42.37 -17.15 35.61
CA ASN A 568 -41.60 -16.18 34.83
C ASN A 568 -40.27 -15.85 35.55
N ALA A 569 -40.30 -15.68 36.88
CA ALA A 569 -39.08 -15.47 37.66
C ALA A 569 -38.11 -16.69 37.59
N GLU A 570 -38.68 -17.91 37.64
CA GLU A 570 -37.87 -19.14 37.47
C GLU A 570 -37.22 -19.20 36.09
N THR A 571 -37.98 -18.96 35.02
CA THR A 571 -37.43 -18.93 33.63
C THR A 571 -36.37 -17.86 33.46
N MET A 572 -36.61 -16.68 34.06
CA MET A 572 -35.62 -15.59 34.04
C MET A 572 -34.32 -15.98 34.73
N ILE A 573 -34.35 -16.64 35.89
CA ILE A 573 -33.16 -17.11 36.59
C ILE A 573 -32.45 -18.17 35.76
N VAL A 574 -33.17 -19.15 35.23
CA VAL A 574 -32.60 -20.20 34.37
C VAL A 574 -31.95 -19.58 33.13
N GLY A 575 -32.58 -18.63 32.49
CA GLY A 575 -32.05 -17.90 31.33
C GLY A 575 -30.76 -17.14 31.67
N LEU A 576 -30.73 -16.43 32.79
CA LEU A 576 -29.58 -15.67 33.27
C LEU A 576 -28.40 -16.59 33.61
N VAL A 577 -28.65 -17.72 34.28
CA VAL A 577 -27.63 -18.73 34.58
C VAL A 577 -27.13 -19.38 33.30
N SER A 578 -28.00 -19.72 32.35
CA SER A 578 -27.62 -20.28 31.05
C SER A 578 -26.75 -19.32 30.25
N GLY A 579 -27.10 -18.01 30.23
CA GLY A 579 -26.33 -16.97 29.58
C GLY A 579 -24.94 -16.81 30.17
N SER A 580 -24.88 -16.67 31.50
CA SER A 580 -23.58 -16.54 32.21
C SER A 580 -22.70 -17.75 32.01
N LEU A 581 -23.28 -18.97 32.06
CA LEU A 581 -22.57 -20.21 31.84
C LEU A 581 -22.09 -20.34 30.38
N GLY A 582 -22.90 -19.91 29.42
CA GLY A 582 -22.55 -19.89 28.02
C GLY A 582 -21.35 -18.99 27.73
N ILE A 583 -21.38 -17.75 28.23
CA ILE A 583 -20.26 -16.80 28.09
C ILE A 583 -18.99 -17.33 28.74
N LEU A 584 -19.08 -17.88 29.96
CA LEU A 584 -17.93 -18.40 30.69
C LEU A 584 -17.29 -19.59 29.99
N ILE A 585 -18.09 -20.51 29.45
CA ILE A 585 -17.59 -21.64 28.67
C ILE A 585 -16.95 -21.17 27.38
N THR A 586 -17.53 -20.16 26.70
CA THR A 586 -16.94 -19.58 25.47
C THR A 586 -15.57 -18.98 25.75
N LEU A 587 -15.42 -18.17 26.80
CA LEU A 587 -14.11 -17.62 27.20
C LEU A 587 -13.07 -18.71 27.48
N LEU A 588 -13.49 -19.84 28.08
CA LEU A 588 -12.60 -20.98 28.29
C LEU A 588 -12.24 -21.70 26.98
N LEU A 589 -13.15 -21.74 26.02
CA LEU A 589 -12.92 -22.38 24.72
C LEU A 589 -12.11 -21.48 23.76
N ASP A 590 -12.20 -20.16 23.88
CA ASP A 590 -11.42 -19.22 23.07
C ASP A 590 -9.90 -19.43 23.25
N ILE A 591 -9.45 -19.88 24.45
CA ILE A 591 -8.03 -20.15 24.72
C ILE A 591 -7.47 -21.27 23.82
N PRO A 592 -8.00 -22.52 23.86
CA PRO A 592 -7.49 -23.58 23.00
C PRO A 592 -7.75 -23.30 21.50
N ILE A 593 -8.84 -22.60 21.15
CA ILE A 593 -9.13 -22.22 19.78
C ILE A 593 -8.04 -21.30 19.24
N ASN A 594 -7.64 -20.26 19.99
CA ASN A 594 -6.55 -19.37 19.60
C ASN A 594 -5.21 -20.10 19.46
N ILE A 595 -4.91 -21.08 20.33
CA ILE A 595 -3.69 -21.90 20.22
C ILE A 595 -3.70 -22.71 18.92
N VAL A 596 -4.83 -23.34 18.59
CA VAL A 596 -4.96 -24.15 17.37
C VAL A 596 -4.87 -23.27 16.12
N ILE A 597 -5.55 -22.12 16.10
CA ILE A 597 -5.51 -21.18 14.98
C ILE A 597 -4.08 -20.66 14.79
N LYS A 598 -3.42 -20.22 15.87
CA LYS A 598 -2.02 -19.76 15.81
C LYS A 598 -1.09 -20.83 15.24
N HIS A 599 -1.28 -22.10 15.63
CA HIS A 599 -0.44 -23.19 15.11
C HIS A 599 -0.68 -23.49 13.62
N LEU A 600 -1.91 -23.34 13.14
CA LEU A 600 -2.29 -23.65 11.75
C LEU A 600 -2.03 -22.48 10.78
N THR A 601 -2.21 -21.25 11.22
CA THR A 601 -2.22 -20.05 10.37
C THR A 601 -1.13 -19.03 10.72
N GLY A 602 -0.49 -19.16 11.87
CA GLY A 602 0.44 -18.15 12.40
C GLY A 602 -0.25 -16.93 13.03
N ILE A 603 -1.60 -16.84 12.93
CA ILE A 603 -2.36 -15.66 13.37
C ILE A 603 -2.75 -15.83 14.83
N SER A 604 -2.46 -14.83 15.67
CA SER A 604 -2.83 -14.82 17.10
C SER A 604 -4.08 -13.97 17.36
N GLY A 605 -4.86 -14.34 18.39
CA GLY A 605 -5.96 -13.52 18.90
C GLY A 605 -7.24 -13.51 18.06
N VAL A 606 -7.45 -14.49 17.17
CA VAL A 606 -8.60 -14.56 16.25
C VAL A 606 -9.91 -14.87 16.94
N ALA A 607 -9.90 -15.51 18.10
CA ALA A 607 -11.12 -15.71 18.91
C ALA A 607 -11.10 -14.72 20.08
N SER A 608 -11.93 -13.67 19.98
CA SER A 608 -12.09 -12.64 21.01
C SER A 608 -13.54 -12.18 21.12
N LEU A 609 -14.13 -12.28 22.32
CA LEU A 609 -15.50 -11.79 22.56
C LEU A 609 -15.52 -10.25 22.57
N PRO A 610 -16.48 -9.62 21.85
CA PRO A 610 -16.65 -8.16 21.91
C PRO A 610 -17.06 -7.74 23.35
N TRP A 611 -16.40 -6.74 23.88
CA TRP A 611 -16.68 -6.14 25.19
C TRP A 611 -17.69 -4.98 25.15
N GLN A 612 -18.33 -4.76 24.00
CA GLN A 612 -19.32 -3.68 23.82
C GLN A 612 -20.71 -4.08 24.24
#